data_47ea70998da9b28e1dd2362b04922cec
#
_entry.id   47ea70998da9b28e1dd2362b04922cec
#
_cell.length_a   1.000
_cell.length_b   1.000
_cell.length_c   1.000
_cell.angle_alpha   90.00
_cell.angle_beta   90.00
_cell.angle_gamma   90.00
#
_symmetry.space_group_name_H-M   'P 1'
#
loop_
_entity.id
_entity.type
_entity.pdbx_description
1 polymer ?
#
loop_
_entity_poly.entity_id
_entity_poly.type
_entity_poly.pdbx_seq_one_letter_code
_entity_poly.pdbx_strand_id
1 'polypeptide(L)'
;MPYRIRPQATPSVRQAAFTLIELTVTLGVLAVLAAIAVPGYDSMVLNSRLRTYTTDFAASAQFARSEAMKRSAPITLCSSSDGINCDAAAGWEQGWVMRTGSTVIRSYPSTKDGYRL
;
A
#
# COMPACT_ATOMS: atom_id res chain seq x y z
N MET A 1 -55.60 -47.70 19.58
CA MET A 1 -55.71 -46.22 19.75
C MET A 1 -54.77 -45.55 18.77
N PRO A 2 -55.23 -44.86 17.75
CA PRO A 2 -54.35 -44.18 16.80
C PRO A 2 -53.84 -42.85 17.39
N TYR A 3 -52.54 -42.69 17.42
CA TYR A 3 -51.83 -41.50 17.87
C TYR A 3 -51.95 -40.40 16.80
N ARG A 4 -52.67 -39.33 17.07
CA ARG A 4 -52.77 -38.15 16.19
C ARG A 4 -51.56 -37.26 16.40
N ILE A 5 -50.62 -37.22 15.46
CA ILE A 5 -49.55 -36.26 15.40
C ILE A 5 -50.18 -34.90 15.04
N ARG A 6 -50.11 -33.91 15.98
CA ARG A 6 -50.49 -32.54 15.66
C ARG A 6 -49.33 -31.90 14.84
N PRO A 7 -49.63 -31.31 13.69
CA PRO A 7 -48.61 -30.52 12.98
C PRO A 7 -48.22 -29.31 13.85
N GLN A 8 -46.94 -29.18 14.14
CA GLN A 8 -46.38 -27.99 14.77
C GLN A 8 -46.37 -26.85 13.74
N ALA A 9 -47.07 -25.75 14.06
CA ALA A 9 -47.01 -24.53 13.28
C ALA A 9 -45.60 -23.94 13.36
N THR A 10 -44.84 -23.91 12.27
CA THR A 10 -43.61 -23.21 12.15
C THR A 10 -43.84 -21.70 12.32
N PRO A 11 -43.08 -21.02 13.21
CA PRO A 11 -43.22 -19.57 13.36
C PRO A 11 -42.80 -18.92 12.04
N SER A 12 -43.73 -18.15 11.43
CA SER A 12 -43.41 -17.33 10.26
C SER A 12 -42.50 -16.20 10.71
N VAL A 13 -41.22 -16.28 10.35
CA VAL A 13 -40.28 -15.17 10.50
C VAL A 13 -40.77 -14.05 9.56
N ARG A 14 -41.27 -12.96 10.16
CA ARG A 14 -41.62 -11.74 9.42
C ARG A 14 -40.34 -11.22 8.77
N GLN A 15 -40.19 -11.37 7.47
CA GLN A 15 -39.16 -10.69 6.69
C GLN A 15 -39.54 -9.21 6.66
N ALA A 16 -38.81 -8.39 7.44
CA ALA A 16 -38.89 -6.95 7.34
C ALA A 16 -38.23 -6.54 6.02
N ALA A 17 -39.05 -6.17 5.02
CA ALA A 17 -38.55 -5.58 3.78
C ALA A 17 -38.20 -4.11 4.03
N PHE A 18 -37.05 -3.66 3.53
CA PHE A 18 -36.66 -2.25 3.58
C PHE A 18 -37.65 -1.39 2.80
N THR A 19 -37.96 -0.22 3.35
CA THR A 19 -38.81 0.75 2.65
C THR A 19 -37.97 1.53 1.65
N LEU A 20 -38.61 2.00 0.56
CA LEU A 20 -37.96 2.80 -0.46
C LEU A 20 -37.36 4.10 0.13
N ILE A 21 -38.06 4.70 1.08
CA ILE A 21 -37.60 5.93 1.78
C ILE A 21 -36.33 5.65 2.63
N GLU A 22 -36.27 4.50 3.28
CA GLU A 22 -35.10 4.10 4.10
C GLU A 22 -33.87 3.92 3.20
N LEU A 23 -34.06 3.31 2.02
CA LEU A 23 -32.97 3.16 1.05
C LEU A 23 -32.48 4.52 0.53
N THR A 24 -33.38 5.43 0.19
CA THR A 24 -32.98 6.75 -0.31
C THR A 24 -32.28 7.60 0.74
N VAL A 25 -32.74 7.55 1.98
CA VAL A 25 -32.09 8.25 3.10
C VAL A 25 -30.69 7.67 3.38
N THR A 26 -30.56 6.35 3.41
CA THR A 26 -29.26 5.71 3.63
C THR A 26 -28.25 6.03 2.53
N LEU A 27 -28.67 6.03 1.26
CA LEU A 27 -27.84 6.43 0.14
C LEU A 27 -27.42 7.92 0.25
N GLY A 28 -28.32 8.81 0.67
CA GLY A 28 -28.02 10.22 0.90
C GLY A 28 -26.96 10.41 1.96
N VAL A 29 -27.11 9.75 3.10
CA VAL A 29 -26.12 9.80 4.20
C VAL A 29 -24.78 9.22 3.73
N LEU A 30 -24.78 8.09 3.02
CA LEU A 30 -23.56 7.47 2.51
C LEU A 30 -22.81 8.39 1.54
N ALA A 31 -23.53 9.11 0.66
CA ALA A 31 -22.94 10.05 -0.27
C ALA A 31 -22.24 11.22 0.45
N VAL A 32 -22.83 11.77 1.50
CA VAL A 32 -22.22 12.83 2.32
C VAL A 32 -20.96 12.33 3.03
N LEU A 33 -21.02 11.14 3.63
CA LEU A 33 -19.86 10.56 4.31
C LEU A 33 -18.72 10.26 3.34
N ALA A 34 -19.03 9.75 2.14
CA ALA A 34 -18.05 9.50 1.09
C ALA A 34 -17.35 10.80 0.62
N ALA A 35 -18.10 11.90 0.46
CA ALA A 35 -17.55 13.18 0.05
C ALA A 35 -16.50 13.75 1.04
N ILE A 36 -16.61 13.42 2.32
CA ILE A 36 -15.65 13.84 3.36
C ILE A 36 -14.47 12.86 3.45
N ALA A 37 -14.73 11.56 3.27
CA ALA A 37 -13.74 10.51 3.45
C ALA A 37 -12.70 10.44 2.33
N VAL A 38 -13.13 10.66 1.07
CA VAL A 38 -12.27 10.50 -0.12
C VAL A 38 -11.03 11.40 -0.11
N PRO A 39 -11.11 12.72 0.12
CA PRO A 39 -9.92 13.59 0.09
C PRO A 39 -8.92 13.29 1.20
N GLY A 40 -9.38 12.76 2.33
CA GLY A 40 -8.49 12.34 3.43
C GLY A 40 -7.70 11.07 3.13
N TYR A 41 -8.26 10.19 2.31
CA TYR A 41 -7.62 8.93 1.96
C TYR A 41 -6.36 9.12 1.11
N ASP A 42 -6.39 10.03 0.12
CA ASP A 42 -5.26 10.27 -0.78
C ASP A 42 -4.03 10.77 -0.01
N SER A 43 -4.21 11.71 0.91
CA SER A 43 -3.12 12.22 1.73
C SER A 43 -2.53 11.17 2.67
N MET A 44 -3.37 10.29 3.22
CA MET A 44 -2.94 9.19 4.08
C MET A 44 -2.11 8.15 3.30
N VAL A 45 -2.55 7.79 2.10
CA VAL A 45 -1.83 6.86 1.22
C VAL A 45 -0.48 7.45 0.81
N LEU A 46 -0.44 8.74 0.44
CA LEU A 46 0.79 9.43 0.09
C LEU A 46 1.80 9.42 1.24
N ASN A 47 1.37 9.81 2.43
CA ASN A 47 2.23 9.83 3.62
C ASN A 47 2.74 8.42 3.99
N SER A 48 1.89 7.40 3.85
CA SER A 48 2.28 6.01 4.11
C SER A 48 3.37 5.55 3.14
N ARG A 49 3.23 5.88 1.85
CA ARG A 49 4.23 5.54 0.82
C ARG A 49 5.55 6.26 1.03
N LEU A 50 5.52 7.56 1.31
CA LEU A 50 6.74 8.33 1.62
C LEU A 50 7.49 7.74 2.81
N ARG A 51 6.79 7.34 3.86
CA ARG A 51 7.41 6.66 5.01
C ARG A 51 8.06 5.34 4.60
N THR A 52 7.41 4.55 3.76
CA THR A 52 7.97 3.27 3.27
C THR A 52 9.25 3.52 2.50
N TYR A 53 9.27 4.44 1.53
CA TYR A 53 10.46 4.75 0.75
C TYR A 53 11.61 5.29 1.61
N THR A 54 11.32 6.16 2.56
CA THR A 54 12.33 6.68 3.49
C THR A 54 12.93 5.56 4.34
N THR A 55 12.10 4.63 4.79
CA THR A 55 12.56 3.46 5.57
C THR A 55 13.40 2.53 4.71
N ASP A 56 12.98 2.27 3.47
CA ASP A 56 13.72 1.41 2.53
C ASP A 56 15.08 2.03 2.17
N PHE A 57 15.13 3.34 1.97
CA PHE A 57 16.37 4.05 1.73
C PHE A 57 17.31 3.96 2.93
N ALA A 58 16.83 4.23 4.14
CA ALA A 58 17.62 4.10 5.35
C ALA A 58 18.12 2.66 5.57
N ALA A 59 17.27 1.67 5.33
CA ALA A 59 17.65 0.26 5.40
C ALA A 59 18.70 -0.11 4.35
N SER A 60 18.59 0.43 3.13
CA SER A 60 19.56 0.20 2.06
C SER A 60 20.95 0.78 2.42
N ALA A 61 20.98 1.95 3.04
CA ALA A 61 22.23 2.56 3.50
C ALA A 61 22.91 1.72 4.61
N GLN A 62 22.12 1.21 5.56
CA GLN A 62 22.65 0.32 6.61
C GLN A 62 23.14 -1.01 6.02
N PHE A 63 22.39 -1.57 5.05
CA PHE A 63 22.79 -2.77 4.35
C PHE A 63 24.09 -2.56 3.57
N ALA A 64 24.24 -1.42 2.87
CA ALA A 64 25.48 -1.06 2.17
C ALA A 64 26.68 -1.04 3.14
N ARG A 65 26.48 -0.45 4.32
CA ARG A 65 27.53 -0.40 5.35
C ARG A 65 27.93 -1.81 5.82
N SER A 66 26.95 -2.68 6.05
CA SER A 66 27.24 -4.06 6.48
C SER A 66 27.95 -4.86 5.40
N GLU A 67 27.56 -4.69 4.14
CA GLU A 67 28.20 -5.35 2.99
C GLU A 67 29.63 -4.83 2.75
N ALA A 68 29.86 -3.54 2.93
CA ALA A 68 31.20 -2.97 2.83
C ALA A 68 32.15 -3.57 3.88
N MET A 69 31.68 -3.75 5.10
CA MET A 69 32.46 -4.39 6.15
C MET A 69 32.73 -5.87 5.86
N LYS A 70 31.73 -6.62 5.39
CA LYS A 70 31.87 -8.05 5.06
C LYS A 70 32.82 -8.28 3.90
N ARG A 71 32.80 -7.42 2.89
CA ARG A 71 33.60 -7.57 1.67
C ARG A 71 34.95 -6.85 1.76
N SER A 72 35.17 -6.06 2.81
CA SER A 72 36.34 -5.17 2.95
C SER A 72 36.57 -4.32 1.68
N ALA A 73 35.48 -3.87 1.06
CA ALA A 73 35.47 -3.12 -0.19
C ALA A 73 34.44 -1.97 -0.14
N PRO A 74 34.70 -0.86 -0.83
CA PRO A 74 33.76 0.25 -0.87
C PRO A 74 32.49 -0.14 -1.62
N ILE A 75 31.35 0.21 -1.02
CA ILE A 75 30.01 0.06 -1.60
C ILE A 75 29.50 1.46 -1.93
N THR A 76 29.03 1.64 -3.15
CA THR A 76 28.42 2.89 -3.61
C THR A 76 26.91 2.72 -3.66
N LEU A 77 26.17 3.63 -3.03
CA LEU A 77 24.73 3.77 -3.14
C LEU A 77 24.47 5.03 -3.97
N CYS A 78 23.79 4.93 -5.09
CA CYS A 78 23.51 6.05 -5.99
C CYS A 78 22.14 5.93 -6.64
N SER A 79 21.58 7.07 -7.04
CA SER A 79 20.38 7.12 -7.87
C SER A 79 20.60 6.42 -9.20
N SER A 80 19.54 5.79 -9.73
CA SER A 80 19.60 5.01 -10.96
C SER A 80 18.23 4.95 -11.61
N SER A 81 18.16 5.31 -12.87
CA SER A 81 16.95 5.21 -13.68
C SER A 81 16.79 3.84 -14.35
N ASP A 82 17.89 3.11 -14.56
CA ASP A 82 17.92 1.80 -15.23
C ASP A 82 18.11 0.61 -14.26
N GLY A 83 18.37 0.90 -12.97
CA GLY A 83 18.64 -0.12 -11.95
C GLY A 83 20.01 -0.80 -12.06
N ILE A 84 20.89 -0.30 -12.91
CA ILE A 84 22.23 -0.88 -13.20
C ILE A 84 23.32 0.16 -12.99
N ASN A 85 23.17 1.34 -13.58
CA ASN A 85 24.18 2.38 -13.57
C ASN A 85 23.81 3.53 -12.63
N CYS A 86 24.83 4.16 -12.03
CA CYS A 86 24.62 5.41 -11.32
C CYS A 86 24.30 6.52 -12.33
N ASP A 87 23.24 7.27 -12.07
CA ASP A 87 22.82 8.40 -12.87
C ASP A 87 22.61 9.61 -11.94
N ALA A 88 23.57 10.54 -11.99
CA ALA A 88 23.52 11.74 -11.15
C ALA A 88 22.39 12.71 -11.56
N ALA A 89 21.84 12.56 -12.77
CA ALA A 89 20.70 13.34 -13.25
C ALA A 89 19.35 12.73 -12.81
N ALA A 90 19.36 11.44 -12.44
CA ALA A 90 18.18 10.76 -11.92
C ALA A 90 17.90 11.20 -10.47
N GLY A 91 16.64 11.53 -10.17
CA GLY A 91 16.20 11.70 -8.80
C GLY A 91 16.12 10.36 -8.06
N TRP A 92 16.16 10.39 -6.73
CA TRP A 92 16.03 9.19 -5.90
C TRP A 92 14.66 8.49 -6.07
N GLU A 93 13.66 9.21 -6.53
CA GLU A 93 12.33 8.70 -6.88
C GLU A 93 12.34 7.76 -8.09
N GLN A 94 13.36 7.87 -8.95
CA GLN A 94 13.53 6.95 -10.09
C GLN A 94 14.15 5.62 -9.69
N GLY A 95 14.50 5.48 -8.43
CA GLY A 95 15.13 4.30 -7.86
C GLY A 95 16.60 4.51 -7.54
N TRP A 96 17.20 3.52 -6.90
CA TRP A 96 18.62 3.55 -6.56
C TRP A 96 19.24 2.16 -6.68
N VAL A 97 20.52 2.15 -6.84
CA VAL A 97 21.32 0.93 -7.01
C VAL A 97 22.48 0.94 -6.00
N MET A 98 22.76 -0.22 -5.48
CA MET A 98 23.90 -0.50 -4.63
C MET A 98 24.91 -1.32 -5.41
N ARG A 99 26.14 -0.82 -5.51
CA ARG A 99 27.19 -1.47 -6.31
C ARG A 99 28.57 -1.41 -5.66
N THR A 100 29.40 -2.36 -6.04
CA THR A 100 30.84 -2.35 -5.76
C THR A 100 31.61 -2.42 -7.09
N GLY A 101 32.38 -1.38 -7.40
CA GLY A 101 32.98 -1.24 -8.72
C GLY A 101 31.93 -1.30 -9.83
N SER A 102 32.04 -2.27 -10.74
CA SER A 102 31.10 -2.51 -11.84
C SER A 102 29.96 -3.47 -11.48
N THR A 103 30.01 -4.13 -10.32
CA THR A 103 29.05 -5.18 -9.96
C THR A 103 27.89 -4.59 -9.16
N VAL A 104 26.66 -4.81 -9.63
CA VAL A 104 25.43 -4.48 -8.90
C VAL A 104 25.19 -5.52 -7.81
N ILE A 105 25.05 -5.06 -6.59
CA ILE A 105 24.73 -5.91 -5.42
C ILE A 105 23.22 -5.99 -5.26
N ARG A 106 22.54 -4.84 -5.34
CA ARG A 106 21.10 -4.74 -5.20
C ARG A 106 20.56 -3.52 -5.93
N SER A 107 19.41 -3.67 -6.56
CA SER A 107 18.67 -2.62 -7.23
C SER A 107 17.31 -2.42 -6.57
N TYR A 108 16.91 -1.18 -6.45
CA TYR A 108 15.60 -0.76 -5.91
C TYR A 108 14.87 -0.01 -7.00
N PRO A 109 13.68 -0.47 -7.39
CA PRO A 109 12.95 0.10 -8.52
C PRO A 109 12.46 1.52 -8.22
N SER A 110 12.10 2.24 -9.29
CA SER A 110 11.47 3.55 -9.20
C SER A 110 10.18 3.52 -8.38
N THR A 111 9.91 4.62 -7.72
CA THR A 111 8.57 4.88 -7.19
C THR A 111 7.61 5.07 -8.37
N LYS A 112 6.40 4.51 -8.29
CA LYS A 112 5.38 4.76 -9.32
C LYS A 112 5.14 6.26 -9.49
N ASP A 113 4.88 6.66 -10.75
CA ASP A 113 4.71 8.04 -11.19
C ASP A 113 3.89 8.91 -10.24
N GLY A 114 4.39 10.13 -9.99
CA GLY A 114 3.73 11.16 -9.21
C GLY A 114 4.33 11.50 -7.84
N TYR A 115 5.35 10.79 -7.40
CA TYR A 115 6.01 11.05 -6.11
C TYR A 115 7.41 11.63 -6.34
N ARG A 116 7.63 12.87 -5.91
CA ARG A 116 8.96 13.47 -5.74
C ARG A 116 9.36 13.38 -4.27
N LEU A 117 10.56 12.89 -4.03
CA LEU A 117 11.22 12.94 -2.73
C LEU A 117 11.92 14.28 -2.55
#